data_4787a109ca7117e3788a1a4b1c727036
#
_entry.id   4787a109ca7117e3788a1a4b1c727036
#
_cell.length_a   1.000
_cell.length_b   1.000
_cell.length_c   1.000
_cell.angle_alpha   90.00
_cell.angle_beta   90.00
_cell.angle_gamma   90.00
#
_symmetry.space_group_name_H-M   'P 1'
#
loop_
_entity.id
_entity.type
_entity.pdbx_description
1 polymer ?
#
loop_
_entity_poly.entity_id
_entity_poly.type
_entity_poly.pdbx_seq_one_letter_code
_entity_poly.pdbx_strand_id
1 'polypeptide(L)'
;MSNELLTMLEYLERERGISRDTLLQAMQEAIIKTAGKGFGGYTRELRVEISPKTGRIRGVANVLVVDKVTNPQEEMLLARAQVTKPGIQVGDTIEVEVEPAAFGRIAAGVARNAIMSSIRRVEKERIYEEFKDRAGDI
;
A
#
# COMPACT_ATOMS: atom_id res chain seq x y z
N MET A 1 -11.88 10.03 -4.98
CA MET A 1 -10.67 9.20 -5.13
C MET A 1 -10.99 7.72 -5.00
N SER A 2 -11.65 7.34 -3.92
CA SER A 2 -12.04 5.95 -3.67
C SER A 2 -12.89 5.35 -4.78
N ASN A 3 -13.86 6.11 -5.30
CA ASN A 3 -14.78 5.62 -6.34
C ASN A 3 -14.07 5.33 -7.66
N GLU A 4 -13.12 6.16 -8.03
CA GLU A 4 -12.32 5.96 -9.24
C GLU A 4 -11.51 4.67 -9.14
N LEU A 5 -10.88 4.45 -7.99
CA LEU A 5 -10.07 3.26 -7.75
C LEU A 5 -10.93 1.99 -7.80
N LEU A 6 -12.09 2.01 -7.14
CA LEU A 6 -13.01 0.88 -7.17
C LEU A 6 -13.50 0.58 -8.58
N THR A 7 -13.81 1.60 -9.36
CA THR A 7 -14.25 1.45 -10.75
C THR A 7 -13.17 0.77 -11.59
N MET A 8 -11.91 1.17 -11.40
CA MET A 8 -10.78 0.55 -12.08
C MET A 8 -10.60 -0.92 -11.69
N LEU A 9 -10.74 -1.23 -10.40
CA LEU A 9 -10.63 -2.60 -9.90
C LEU A 9 -11.74 -3.48 -10.48
N GLU A 10 -12.97 -2.98 -10.50
CA GLU A 10 -14.11 -3.71 -11.05
C GLU A 10 -13.94 -3.96 -12.55
N TYR A 11 -13.45 -2.96 -13.28
CA TYR A 11 -13.19 -3.09 -14.71
C TYR A 11 -12.18 -4.20 -14.99
N LEU A 12 -11.05 -4.19 -14.28
CA LEU A 12 -9.99 -5.17 -14.47
C LEU A 12 -10.43 -6.58 -14.09
N GLU A 13 -11.21 -6.71 -13.02
CA GLU A 13 -11.74 -7.99 -12.59
C GLU A 13 -12.70 -8.57 -13.63
N ARG A 14 -13.60 -7.74 -14.15
CA ARG A 14 -14.65 -8.15 -15.11
C ARG A 14 -14.12 -8.36 -16.51
N GLU A 15 -13.36 -7.40 -17.03
CA GLU A 15 -12.97 -7.36 -18.44
C GLU A 15 -11.65 -8.08 -18.72
N ARG A 16 -10.75 -8.10 -17.75
CA ARG A 16 -9.40 -8.66 -17.92
C ARG A 16 -9.18 -9.96 -17.14
N GLY A 17 -10.13 -10.35 -16.31
CA GLY A 17 -10.03 -11.57 -15.52
C GLY A 17 -8.92 -11.54 -14.47
N ILE A 18 -8.48 -10.36 -14.06
CA ILE A 18 -7.46 -10.21 -13.03
C ILE A 18 -8.13 -10.21 -11.67
N SER A 19 -7.67 -11.08 -10.77
CA SER A 19 -8.19 -11.16 -9.42
C SER A 19 -8.04 -9.84 -8.68
N ARG A 20 -9.11 -9.42 -7.98
CA ARG A 20 -9.08 -8.24 -7.12
C ARG A 20 -7.98 -8.35 -6.07
N ASP A 21 -7.83 -9.53 -5.46
CA ASP A 21 -6.79 -9.76 -4.45
C ASP A 21 -5.38 -9.55 -5.00
N THR A 22 -5.13 -10.00 -6.22
CA THR A 22 -3.85 -9.79 -6.89
C THR A 22 -3.57 -8.30 -7.10
N LEU A 23 -4.58 -7.54 -7.53
CA LEU A 23 -4.45 -6.09 -7.72
C LEU A 23 -4.22 -5.37 -6.41
N LEU A 24 -4.98 -5.71 -5.36
CA LEU A 24 -4.81 -5.11 -4.04
C LEU A 24 -3.43 -5.39 -3.47
N GLN A 25 -2.94 -6.60 -3.63
CA GLN A 25 -1.61 -6.98 -3.17
C GLN A 25 -0.51 -6.18 -3.89
N ALA A 26 -0.63 -6.04 -5.21
CA ALA A 26 0.32 -5.24 -5.99
C ALA A 26 0.32 -3.77 -5.55
N MET A 27 -0.85 -3.22 -5.28
CA MET A 27 -1.00 -1.85 -4.78
C MET A 27 -0.34 -1.69 -3.41
N GLN A 28 -0.61 -2.63 -2.49
CA GLN A 28 -0.01 -2.61 -1.15
C GLN A 28 1.51 -2.65 -1.20
N GLU A 29 2.08 -3.54 -1.99
CA GLU A 29 3.52 -3.67 -2.15
C GLU A 29 4.15 -2.40 -2.72
N ALA A 30 3.53 -1.80 -3.74
CA ALA A 30 4.00 -0.57 -4.36
C ALA A 30 3.97 0.60 -3.37
N ILE A 31 2.92 0.71 -2.57
CA ILE A 31 2.77 1.77 -1.57
C ILE A 31 3.82 1.61 -0.47
N ILE A 32 4.02 0.40 0.04
CA ILE A 32 5.02 0.13 1.07
C ILE A 32 6.42 0.48 0.57
N LYS A 33 6.74 0.09 -0.65
CA LYS A 33 8.04 0.38 -1.27
C LYS A 33 8.28 1.88 -1.42
N THR A 34 7.26 2.63 -1.82
CA THR A 34 7.34 4.08 -1.95
C THR A 34 7.46 4.76 -0.59
N ALA A 35 6.70 4.30 0.40
CA ALA A 35 6.73 4.82 1.75
C ALA A 35 8.11 4.63 2.40
N GLY A 36 8.79 3.52 2.10
CA GLY A 36 10.14 3.26 2.58
C GLY A 36 11.18 4.27 2.11
N LYS A 37 10.87 5.03 1.05
CA LYS A 37 11.74 6.09 0.53
C LYS A 37 11.51 7.46 1.18
N GLY A 38 10.62 7.52 2.18
CA GLY A 38 10.43 8.71 3.01
C GLY A 38 9.38 9.69 2.52
N PHE A 39 8.13 9.44 2.86
CA PHE A 39 7.06 10.42 2.67
C PHE A 39 6.79 11.25 3.93
N GLY A 40 7.67 11.15 4.95
CA GLY A 40 7.58 11.94 6.17
C GLY A 40 6.81 11.30 7.32
N GLY A 41 6.34 10.07 7.18
CA GLY A 41 5.58 9.37 8.23
C GLY A 41 6.35 8.21 8.84
N TYR A 42 5.72 7.53 9.78
CA TYR A 42 6.27 6.32 10.38
C TYR A 42 6.32 5.19 9.35
N THR A 43 7.45 4.49 9.31
CA THR A 43 7.67 3.41 8.32
C THR A 43 7.98 2.06 8.95
N ARG A 44 8.16 1.99 10.28
CA ARG A 44 8.50 0.73 10.95
C ARG A 44 7.33 -0.25 10.85
N GLU A 45 7.58 -1.41 10.27
CA GLU A 45 6.58 -2.46 10.05
C GLU A 45 5.29 -1.91 9.45
N LEU A 46 5.44 -1.01 8.49
CA LEU A 46 4.31 -0.35 7.83
C LEU A 46 3.42 -1.36 7.14
N ARG A 47 2.12 -1.31 7.45
CA ARG A 47 1.09 -2.07 6.78
C ARG A 47 0.18 -1.13 6.03
N VAL A 48 -0.26 -1.55 4.87
CA VAL A 48 -1.21 -0.80 4.07
C VAL A 48 -2.51 -1.57 4.02
N GLU A 49 -3.59 -0.92 4.44
CA GLU A 49 -4.93 -1.49 4.41
C GLU A 49 -5.74 -0.77 3.35
N ILE A 50 -6.36 -1.55 2.47
CA ILE A 50 -7.22 -1.03 1.40
C ILE A 50 -8.60 -1.65 1.59
N SER A 51 -9.61 -0.81 1.79
CA SER A 51 -10.98 -1.29 1.92
C SER A 51 -11.52 -1.73 0.55
N PRO A 52 -11.91 -2.99 0.39
CA PRO A 52 -12.48 -3.45 -0.87
C PRO A 52 -13.85 -2.86 -1.17
N LYS A 53 -14.51 -2.30 -0.15
CA LYS A 53 -15.85 -1.70 -0.30
C LYS A 53 -15.80 -0.23 -0.65
N THR A 54 -14.87 0.52 -0.06
CA THR A 54 -14.80 1.97 -0.21
C THR A 54 -13.60 2.45 -1.01
N GLY A 55 -12.60 1.58 -1.23
CA GLY A 55 -11.34 1.94 -1.85
C GLY A 55 -10.46 2.83 -0.99
N ARG A 56 -10.82 3.02 0.27
CA ARG A 56 -10.04 3.84 1.19
C ARG A 56 -8.72 3.16 1.53
N ILE A 57 -7.64 3.91 1.42
CA ILE A 57 -6.28 3.43 1.69
C ILE A 57 -5.80 4.04 3.00
N ARG A 58 -5.30 3.18 3.88
CA ARG A 58 -4.84 3.54 5.22
C ARG A 58 -3.48 2.92 5.49
N GLY A 59 -2.55 3.70 6.03
CA GLY A 59 -1.26 3.19 6.46
C GLY A 59 -1.22 3.06 7.98
N VAL A 60 -0.74 1.94 8.48
CA VAL A 60 -0.59 1.67 9.90
C VAL A 60 0.83 1.20 10.16
N ALA A 61 1.54 1.90 11.04
CA ALA A 61 2.90 1.56 11.43
C ALA A 61 2.94 1.05 12.86
N ASN A 62 3.83 0.09 13.13
CA ASN A 62 4.06 -0.42 14.47
C ASN A 62 5.34 0.22 15.01
N VAL A 63 5.18 1.25 15.84
CA VAL A 63 6.26 2.14 16.25
C VAL A 63 6.82 1.70 17.60
N LEU A 64 8.14 1.76 17.74
CA LEU A 64 8.83 1.41 19.00
C LEU A 64 8.81 2.60 19.95
N VAL A 65 8.41 2.36 21.19
CA VAL A 65 8.39 3.37 22.25
C VAL A 65 9.77 3.44 22.90
N VAL A 66 10.34 4.63 22.95
CA VAL A 66 11.70 4.87 23.46
C VAL A 66 11.72 6.07 24.42
N ASP A 67 12.79 6.17 25.21
CA ASP A 67 13.04 7.33 26.07
C ASP A 67 13.73 8.46 25.30
N LYS A 68 14.46 8.12 24.23
CA LYS A 68 15.16 9.07 23.39
C LYS A 68 15.04 8.64 21.93
N VAL A 69 14.46 9.49 21.09
CA VAL A 69 14.27 9.19 19.67
C VAL A 69 15.58 9.41 18.92
N THR A 70 16.06 8.34 18.26
CA THR A 70 17.21 8.39 17.36
C THR A 70 16.76 8.29 15.90
N ASN A 71 15.65 7.60 15.64
CA ASN A 71 15.06 7.48 14.31
C ASN A 71 13.59 7.87 14.35
N PRO A 72 13.22 9.09 13.92
CA PRO A 72 11.84 9.58 14.00
C PRO A 72 10.83 8.77 13.19
N GLN A 73 11.27 8.00 12.21
CA GLN A 73 10.39 7.19 11.36
C GLN A 73 10.04 5.85 12.01
N GLU A 74 10.80 5.42 13.01
CA GLU A 74 10.61 4.11 13.63
C GLU A 74 10.27 4.18 15.11
N GLU A 75 10.51 5.33 15.75
CA GLU A 75 10.46 5.48 17.19
C GLU A 75 9.58 6.63 17.63
N MET A 76 8.99 6.47 18.83
CA MET A 76 8.15 7.48 19.46
C MET A 76 8.55 7.66 20.92
N LEU A 77 8.58 8.89 21.40
CA LEU A 77 8.84 9.18 22.81
C LEU A 77 7.75 8.59 23.69
N LEU A 78 8.16 8.05 24.84
CA LEU A 78 7.26 7.49 25.82
C LEU A 78 6.14 8.47 26.22
N ALA A 79 6.47 9.72 26.47
CA ALA A 79 5.50 10.73 26.87
C ALA A 79 4.39 10.90 25.82
N ARG A 80 4.74 10.85 24.54
CA ARG A 80 3.79 10.95 23.44
C ARG A 80 2.94 9.69 23.30
N ALA A 81 3.54 8.53 23.46
CA ALA A 81 2.83 7.25 23.40
C ALA A 81 1.82 7.11 24.55
N GLN A 82 2.15 7.62 25.72
CA GLN A 82 1.26 7.58 26.91
C GLN A 82 0.01 8.42 26.74
N VAL A 83 -0.01 9.40 25.86
CA VAL A 83 -1.20 10.18 25.55
C VAL A 83 -2.28 9.28 24.92
N THR A 84 -1.86 8.37 24.05
CA THR A 84 -2.76 7.44 23.39
C THR A 84 -3.01 6.19 24.23
N LYS A 85 -1.97 5.69 24.91
CA LYS A 85 -2.03 4.46 25.69
C LYS A 85 -1.31 4.62 27.02
N PRO A 86 -2.02 5.06 28.11
CA PRO A 86 -1.38 5.47 29.37
C PRO A 86 -0.50 4.43 30.05
N GLY A 87 -0.76 3.15 29.85
CA GLY A 87 0.01 2.07 30.47
C GLY A 87 1.25 1.63 29.70
N ILE A 88 1.56 2.26 28.60
CA ILE A 88 2.68 1.83 27.74
C ILE A 88 4.03 2.19 28.36
N GLN A 89 5.03 1.36 28.10
CA GLN A 89 6.39 1.53 28.64
C GLN A 89 7.42 1.52 27.52
N VAL A 90 8.63 1.99 27.83
CA VAL A 90 9.77 1.91 26.92
C VAL A 90 10.04 0.45 26.56
N GLY A 91 10.24 0.19 25.26
CA GLY A 91 10.43 -1.14 24.73
C GLY A 91 9.16 -1.76 24.17
N ASP A 92 7.99 -1.21 24.53
CA ASP A 92 6.72 -1.62 23.94
C ASP A 92 6.59 -1.05 22.51
N THR A 93 5.65 -1.60 21.76
CA THR A 93 5.30 -1.07 20.44
C THR A 93 3.87 -0.53 20.47
N ILE A 94 3.63 0.47 19.64
CA ILE A 94 2.31 1.08 19.51
C ILE A 94 1.94 1.16 18.02
N GLU A 95 0.70 0.77 17.74
CA GLU A 95 0.17 0.85 16.39
C GLU A 95 -0.37 2.26 16.15
N VAL A 96 0.13 2.91 15.09
CA VAL A 96 -0.21 4.29 14.77
C VAL A 96 -0.65 4.39 13.32
N GLU A 97 -1.78 5.06 13.07
CA GLU A 97 -2.18 5.38 11.72
C GLU A 97 -1.28 6.49 11.19
N VAL A 98 -0.66 6.24 10.04
CA VAL A 98 0.18 7.22 9.38
C VAL A 98 -0.71 8.34 8.83
N GLU A 99 -0.29 9.58 8.99
CA GLU A 99 -1.03 10.81 8.66
C GLU A 99 -2.00 10.62 7.48
N PRO A 100 -3.35 10.53 7.73
CA PRO A 100 -4.29 10.02 6.73
C PRO A 100 -4.34 10.85 5.45
N ALA A 101 -4.29 12.17 5.55
CA ALA A 101 -4.42 13.05 4.39
C ALA A 101 -3.22 12.94 3.46
N ALA A 102 -2.01 13.04 4.00
CA ALA A 102 -0.78 12.96 3.21
C ALA A 102 -0.56 11.56 2.65
N PHE A 103 -0.74 10.54 3.49
CA PHE A 103 -0.59 9.14 3.07
C PHE A 103 -1.60 8.76 2.00
N GLY A 104 -2.87 9.11 2.19
CA GLY A 104 -3.93 8.78 1.24
C GLY A 104 -3.69 9.38 -0.15
N ARG A 105 -3.17 10.60 -0.21
CA ARG A 105 -2.87 11.28 -1.46
C ARG A 105 -1.73 10.60 -2.23
N ILE A 106 -0.65 10.31 -1.54
CA ILE A 106 0.53 9.64 -2.13
C ILE A 106 0.17 8.21 -2.51
N ALA A 107 -0.51 7.49 -1.62
CA ALA A 107 -0.89 6.11 -1.83
C ALA A 107 -1.84 5.94 -3.03
N ALA A 108 -2.77 6.86 -3.23
CA ALA A 108 -3.69 6.80 -4.37
C ALA A 108 -2.93 6.93 -5.69
N GLY A 109 -1.94 7.82 -5.78
CA GLY A 109 -1.11 7.96 -6.98
C GLY A 109 -0.29 6.72 -7.25
N VAL A 110 0.35 6.17 -6.22
CA VAL A 110 1.15 4.93 -6.34
C VAL A 110 0.27 3.76 -6.73
N ALA A 111 -0.92 3.64 -6.13
CA ALA A 111 -1.87 2.58 -6.43
C ALA A 111 -2.32 2.64 -7.89
N ARG A 112 -2.63 3.82 -8.39
CA ARG A 112 -3.00 4.01 -9.79
C ARG A 112 -1.89 3.55 -10.73
N ASN A 113 -0.64 3.94 -10.44
CA ASN A 113 0.51 3.54 -11.24
C ASN A 113 0.73 2.03 -11.21
N ALA A 114 0.55 1.39 -10.05
CA ALA A 114 0.68 -0.06 -9.91
C ALA A 114 -0.37 -0.80 -10.74
N ILE A 115 -1.62 -0.31 -10.74
CA ILE A 115 -2.69 -0.88 -11.54
C ILE A 115 -2.37 -0.74 -13.03
N MET A 116 -1.94 0.42 -13.47
CA MET A 116 -1.58 0.65 -14.87
C MET A 116 -0.43 -0.24 -15.32
N SER A 117 0.57 -0.44 -14.47
CA SER A 117 1.68 -1.35 -14.74
C SER A 117 1.21 -2.80 -14.86
N SER A 118 0.27 -3.21 -14.01
CA SER A 118 -0.31 -4.55 -14.06
C SER A 118 -1.08 -4.78 -15.37
N ILE A 119 -1.83 -3.80 -15.83
CA ILE A 119 -2.54 -3.86 -17.11
C ILE A 119 -1.55 -4.05 -18.27
N ARG A 120 -0.51 -3.24 -18.30
CA ARG A 120 0.51 -3.32 -19.37
C ARG A 120 1.17 -4.69 -19.40
N ARG A 121 1.49 -5.24 -18.25
CA ARG A 121 2.12 -6.56 -18.15
C ARG A 121 1.22 -7.65 -18.68
N VAL A 122 -0.06 -7.64 -18.30
CA VAL A 122 -1.03 -8.63 -18.78
C VAL A 122 -1.22 -8.54 -20.30
N GLU A 123 -1.32 -7.35 -20.85
CA GLU A 123 -1.45 -7.15 -22.29
C GLU A 123 -0.21 -7.64 -23.03
N LYS A 124 0.97 -7.38 -22.49
CA LYS A 124 2.22 -7.84 -23.08
C LYS A 124 2.33 -9.37 -23.10
N GLU A 125 1.93 -10.03 -22.03
CA GLU A 125 1.90 -11.49 -21.94
C GLU A 125 0.92 -12.09 -22.94
N ARG A 126 -0.26 -11.48 -23.11
CA ARG A 126 -1.24 -11.91 -24.11
C ARG A 126 -0.69 -11.84 -25.52
N ILE A 127 -0.07 -10.75 -25.88
CA ILE A 127 0.55 -10.58 -27.20
C ILE A 127 1.62 -11.64 -27.42
N TYR A 128 2.44 -11.93 -26.44
CA TYR A 128 3.47 -12.94 -26.51
C TYR A 128 2.87 -14.34 -26.75
N GLU A 129 1.82 -14.69 -26.03
CA GLU A 129 1.15 -15.99 -26.20
C GLU A 129 0.53 -16.14 -27.59
N GLU A 130 -0.10 -15.09 -28.11
CA GLU A 130 -0.67 -15.10 -29.46
C GLU A 130 0.42 -15.32 -30.52
N PHE A 131 1.55 -14.68 -30.40
CA PHE A 131 2.68 -14.88 -31.32
C PHE A 131 3.24 -16.29 -31.25
N LYS A 132 3.35 -16.82 -30.03
CA LYS A 132 3.85 -18.17 -29.80
C LYS A 132 2.96 -19.22 -30.45
N ASP A 133 1.65 -19.08 -30.32
CA ASP A 133 0.66 -19.97 -30.92
C ASP A 133 0.71 -19.91 -32.46
N ARG A 134 0.85 -18.72 -33.03
CA ARG A 134 0.96 -18.54 -34.45
C ARG A 134 2.24 -19.16 -35.04
N ALA A 135 3.34 -19.05 -34.31
CA ALA A 135 4.59 -19.66 -34.71
C ALA A 135 4.51 -21.19 -34.70
N GLY A 136 3.67 -21.76 -33.86
CA GLY A 136 3.42 -23.20 -33.79
C GLY A 136 2.53 -23.73 -34.92
N ASP A 137 1.78 -22.86 -35.61
CA ASP A 137 0.84 -23.24 -36.67
C ASP A 137 1.49 -23.39 -38.04
N ILE A 138 2.76 -23.15 -38.14
CA ILE A 138 3.53 -23.34 -39.37
C ILE A 138 4.09 -24.75 -39.41
#